data_7aacf70bb8fa0952c4a8dc46a8b626c3
#
_entry.id   7aacf70bb8fa0952c4a8dc46a8b626c3
#
_cell.length_a   1.000
_cell.length_b   1.000
_cell.length_c   1.000
_cell.angle_alpha   90.00
_cell.angle_beta   90.00
_cell.angle_gamma   90.00
#
_symmetry.space_group_name_H-M   'P 1'
#
loop_
_entity.id
_entity.type
_entity.pdbx_description
1 polymer ?
#
loop_
_entity_poly.entity_id
_entity_poly.type
_entity_poly.pdbx_seq_one_letter_code
_entity_poly.pdbx_strand_id
1 'polypeptide(L)'
;MAAALAASENPNVQVFLLERQARVGRKLGATGNGRCNLSNLHALEGGYHGDDVSFSRYALEQFDPQKTLAYFADLGLYTVAEASGRVYPYSDQANSVVDILRFALDRPNIRLITDFEVSKVKRENDGFTLVAQKESVHCDRLIVACGGLAGTKLGGTMAGYKLLRGFGHKCTKLRPTLVQLKSGWSAIASLKGVRANCHAILLCDGKKQNESTGEIQFTDYGLSGPVIFEISRDACASSGNWECQLDFLPEWTEQMLKEQLMKRRGTNLTCEDLLTGILHNRLGRVLTQATGIQGRTLIASLNEGDLDAICHSVKAFRVSVTEPMGMDSAQVTAGGIVTNEFDPTTMESRIVPGLYACGEVLDVDGDCGGYNLQWAWSSGRLAGLSAGKDM
;
A
#
# COMPACT_ATOMS: atom_id res chain seq x y z
N MET A 1 -17.78 -4.76 0.84
CA MET A 1 -18.61 -3.84 1.66
C MET A 1 -19.09 -2.65 0.82
N ALA A 2 -18.23 -1.81 0.24
CA ALA A 2 -18.68 -0.64 -0.56
C ALA A 2 -19.67 -1.01 -1.66
N ALA A 3 -19.40 -2.05 -2.45
CA ALA A 3 -20.31 -2.50 -3.50
C ALA A 3 -21.66 -2.98 -2.95
N ALA A 4 -21.67 -3.70 -1.81
CA ALA A 4 -22.92 -4.16 -1.20
C ALA A 4 -23.77 -3.00 -0.68
N LEU A 5 -23.13 -2.01 -0.04
CA LEU A 5 -23.82 -0.80 0.42
C LEU A 5 -24.41 0.00 -0.76
N ALA A 6 -23.67 0.13 -1.84
CA ALA A 6 -24.13 0.84 -3.03
C ALA A 6 -25.28 0.11 -3.76
N ALA A 7 -25.18 -1.21 -3.92
CA ALA A 7 -26.26 -2.01 -4.54
C ALA A 7 -27.53 -1.96 -3.71
N SER A 8 -27.43 -1.92 -2.37
CA SER A 8 -28.58 -1.87 -1.46
C SER A 8 -29.28 -0.50 -1.41
N GLU A 9 -28.76 0.53 -2.09
CA GLU A 9 -29.46 1.81 -2.23
C GLU A 9 -30.78 1.65 -3.04
N ASN A 10 -30.85 0.62 -3.91
CA ASN A 10 -32.09 0.21 -4.51
C ASN A 10 -32.84 -0.76 -3.55
N PRO A 11 -33.97 -0.36 -2.99
CA PRO A 11 -34.71 -1.18 -2.02
C PRO A 11 -35.31 -2.46 -2.63
N ASN A 12 -35.45 -2.55 -3.95
CA ASN A 12 -35.95 -3.73 -4.66
C ASN A 12 -34.86 -4.82 -4.85
N VAL A 13 -33.62 -4.51 -4.55
CA VAL A 13 -32.49 -5.43 -4.72
C VAL A 13 -32.16 -6.12 -3.39
N GLN A 14 -32.09 -7.44 -3.41
CA GLN A 14 -31.60 -8.25 -2.29
C GLN A 14 -30.09 -8.49 -2.51
N VAL A 15 -29.25 -8.07 -1.57
CA VAL A 15 -27.81 -8.21 -1.63
C VAL A 15 -27.32 -9.32 -0.73
N PHE A 16 -26.58 -10.29 -1.28
CA PHE A 16 -25.84 -11.30 -0.52
C PHE A 16 -24.36 -10.90 -0.48
N LEU A 17 -23.84 -10.51 0.67
CA LEU A 17 -22.41 -10.25 0.89
C LEU A 17 -21.78 -11.51 1.47
N LEU A 18 -21.01 -12.22 0.63
CA LEU A 18 -20.33 -13.48 0.98
C LEU A 18 -18.89 -13.20 1.39
N GLU A 19 -18.51 -13.61 2.58
CA GLU A 19 -17.15 -13.47 3.11
C GLU A 19 -16.62 -14.86 3.54
N ARG A 20 -15.44 -15.25 3.07
CA ARG A 20 -14.82 -16.53 3.41
C ARG A 20 -14.29 -16.62 4.85
N GLN A 21 -14.05 -15.48 5.49
CA GLN A 21 -13.57 -15.42 6.86
C GLN A 21 -14.73 -15.23 7.84
N ALA A 22 -14.47 -15.47 9.13
CA ALA A 22 -15.48 -15.33 10.19
C ALA A 22 -15.98 -13.89 10.38
N ARG A 23 -15.34 -12.90 9.77
CA ARG A 23 -15.75 -11.49 9.81
C ARG A 23 -15.22 -10.71 8.63
N VAL A 24 -15.96 -9.72 8.18
CA VAL A 24 -15.56 -8.77 7.12
C VAL A 24 -14.47 -7.80 7.61
N GLY A 25 -13.73 -7.22 6.67
CA GLY A 25 -12.84 -6.09 6.93
C GLY A 25 -11.48 -6.43 7.54
N ARG A 26 -11.06 -7.70 7.59
CA ARG A 26 -9.81 -8.11 8.22
C ARG A 26 -8.57 -7.41 7.62
N LYS A 27 -8.46 -7.35 6.28
CA LYS A 27 -7.34 -6.64 5.63
C LYS A 27 -7.44 -5.14 5.88
N LEU A 28 -8.65 -4.57 5.82
CA LEU A 28 -8.90 -3.15 6.10
C LEU A 28 -8.43 -2.76 7.51
N GLY A 29 -8.75 -3.58 8.53
CA GLY A 29 -8.34 -3.36 9.91
C GLY A 29 -6.83 -3.36 10.17
N ALA A 30 -6.04 -3.89 9.22
CA ALA A 30 -4.58 -3.92 9.30
C ALA A 30 -3.89 -2.79 8.48
N THR A 31 -4.65 -2.05 7.67
CA THR A 31 -4.09 -0.99 6.82
C THR A 31 -3.53 0.18 7.63
N GLY A 32 -2.52 0.87 7.07
CA GLY A 32 -1.91 2.03 7.72
C GLY A 32 -1.33 1.73 9.11
N ASN A 33 -0.76 0.54 9.32
CA ASN A 33 -0.30 0.06 10.63
C ASN A 33 -1.40 0.09 11.72
N GLY A 34 -2.63 -0.24 11.35
CA GLY A 34 -3.78 -0.24 12.24
C GLY A 34 -4.50 1.11 12.38
N ARG A 35 -4.05 2.14 11.63
CA ARG A 35 -4.68 3.48 11.60
C ARG A 35 -5.72 3.62 10.48
N CYS A 36 -5.63 2.84 9.40
CA CYS A 36 -6.37 2.93 8.14
C CYS A 36 -6.12 4.24 7.39
N ASN A 37 -5.21 4.22 6.42
CA ASN A 37 -5.08 5.32 5.46
C ASN A 37 -6.25 5.26 4.47
N LEU A 38 -7.37 5.89 4.86
CA LEU A 38 -8.69 5.73 4.24
C LEU A 38 -8.74 6.20 2.79
N SER A 39 -8.03 7.29 2.49
CA SER A 39 -8.01 7.94 1.18
C SER A 39 -6.78 8.83 1.05
N ASN A 40 -6.62 9.45 -0.12
CA ASN A 40 -5.65 10.51 -0.38
C ASN A 40 -6.32 11.64 -1.14
N LEU A 41 -6.16 12.89 -0.69
CA LEU A 41 -6.76 14.06 -1.35
C LEU A 41 -6.26 14.27 -2.78
N HIS A 42 -5.07 13.75 -3.11
CA HIS A 42 -4.42 13.83 -4.43
C HIS A 42 -4.74 12.62 -5.33
N ALA A 43 -5.67 11.75 -4.94
CA ALA A 43 -5.95 10.51 -5.69
C ALA A 43 -6.49 10.73 -7.12
N LEU A 44 -6.91 11.93 -7.48
CA LEU A 44 -7.27 12.29 -8.86
C LEU A 44 -6.09 12.83 -9.69
N GLU A 45 -4.99 13.18 -9.05
CA GLU A 45 -3.83 13.79 -9.71
C GLU A 45 -2.89 12.75 -10.32
N GLY A 46 -3.01 11.47 -9.92
CA GLY A 46 -2.17 10.35 -10.37
C GLY A 46 -1.95 9.31 -9.28
N GLY A 47 -0.80 8.62 -9.33
CA GLY A 47 -0.41 7.63 -8.32
C GLY A 47 -1.08 6.27 -8.49
N TYR A 48 -1.61 5.97 -9.67
CA TYR A 48 -2.13 4.64 -10.03
C TYR A 48 -1.27 3.98 -11.10
N HIS A 49 -1.26 2.66 -11.10
CA HIS A 49 -0.46 1.81 -11.96
C HIS A 49 -1.29 0.63 -12.49
N GLY A 50 -0.88 0.06 -13.60
CA GLY A 50 -1.53 -1.03 -14.32
C GLY A 50 -1.22 -0.93 -15.80
N ASP A 51 -1.67 -1.88 -16.61
CA ASP A 51 -1.47 -1.83 -18.06
C ASP A 51 -2.29 -0.70 -18.71
N ASP A 52 -3.47 -0.40 -18.15
CA ASP A 52 -4.32 0.75 -18.56
C ASP A 52 -4.82 1.52 -17.33
N VAL A 53 -4.07 2.53 -16.93
CA VAL A 53 -4.41 3.38 -15.79
C VAL A 53 -5.65 4.24 -16.06
N SER A 54 -5.96 4.56 -17.32
CA SER A 54 -7.11 5.38 -17.70
C SER A 54 -8.45 4.74 -17.32
N PHE A 55 -8.48 3.42 -17.21
CA PHE A 55 -9.64 2.64 -16.76
C PHE A 55 -10.16 3.09 -15.39
N SER A 56 -9.27 3.45 -14.48
CA SER A 56 -9.64 3.83 -13.10
C SER A 56 -10.34 5.19 -13.02
N ARG A 57 -10.09 6.06 -14.00
CA ARG A 57 -10.41 7.47 -13.94
C ARG A 57 -11.90 7.75 -13.74
N TYR A 58 -12.77 7.11 -14.52
CA TYR A 58 -14.21 7.32 -14.40
C TYR A 58 -14.72 7.01 -13.00
N ALA A 59 -14.37 5.85 -12.44
CA ALA A 59 -14.80 5.47 -11.10
C ALA A 59 -14.30 6.45 -10.03
N LEU A 60 -13.03 6.90 -10.15
CA LEU A 60 -12.44 7.86 -9.24
C LEU A 60 -13.11 9.25 -9.33
N GLU A 61 -13.51 9.71 -10.51
CA GLU A 61 -14.23 10.96 -10.70
C GLU A 61 -15.69 10.87 -10.19
N GLN A 62 -16.35 9.72 -10.34
CA GLN A 62 -17.71 9.53 -9.83
C GLN A 62 -17.75 9.52 -8.30
N PHE A 63 -16.76 8.90 -7.65
CA PHE A 63 -16.64 8.82 -6.20
C PHE A 63 -15.22 9.20 -5.77
N ASP A 64 -14.93 10.50 -5.88
CA ASP A 64 -13.65 11.13 -5.58
C ASP A 64 -13.36 11.18 -4.06
N PRO A 65 -12.15 11.60 -3.64
CA PRO A 65 -11.83 11.69 -2.23
C PRO A 65 -12.80 12.54 -1.41
N GLN A 66 -13.28 13.67 -1.94
CA GLN A 66 -14.20 14.55 -1.22
C GLN A 66 -15.55 13.87 -0.99
N LYS A 67 -16.10 13.24 -2.03
CA LYS A 67 -17.35 12.44 -1.92
C LYS A 67 -17.15 11.24 -0.99
N THR A 68 -16.00 10.61 -1.04
CA THR A 68 -15.65 9.50 -0.12
C THR A 68 -15.68 9.97 1.33
N LEU A 69 -15.05 11.10 1.64
CA LEU A 69 -15.03 11.63 3.00
C LEU A 69 -16.40 12.05 3.47
N ALA A 70 -17.20 12.70 2.61
CA ALA A 70 -18.59 13.06 2.89
C ALA A 70 -19.42 11.80 3.20
N TYR A 71 -19.31 10.76 2.36
CA TYR A 71 -20.02 9.49 2.57
C TYR A 71 -19.65 8.84 3.91
N PHE A 72 -18.38 8.80 4.28
CA PHE A 72 -17.97 8.26 5.57
C PHE A 72 -18.44 9.14 6.75
N ALA A 73 -18.48 10.46 6.58
CA ALA A 73 -19.02 11.38 7.58
C ALA A 73 -20.53 11.15 7.80
N ASP A 74 -21.30 10.92 6.73
CA ASP A 74 -22.72 10.57 6.81
C ASP A 74 -22.95 9.23 7.55
N LEU A 75 -21.99 8.31 7.46
CA LEU A 75 -22.01 7.07 8.24
C LEU A 75 -21.54 7.26 9.71
N GLY A 76 -21.08 8.46 10.09
CA GLY A 76 -20.59 8.78 11.42
C GLY A 76 -19.08 8.60 11.62
N LEU A 77 -18.31 8.44 10.54
CA LEU A 77 -16.84 8.38 10.58
C LEU A 77 -16.23 9.72 10.19
N TYR A 78 -15.70 10.44 11.16
CA TYR A 78 -14.97 11.67 10.92
C TYR A 78 -13.49 11.39 10.61
N THR A 79 -12.89 12.22 9.76
CA THR A 79 -11.54 12.02 9.24
C THR A 79 -10.67 13.26 9.42
N VAL A 80 -9.35 13.06 9.38
CA VAL A 80 -8.33 14.11 9.36
C VAL A 80 -7.39 13.86 8.19
N ALA A 81 -7.04 14.93 7.46
CA ALA A 81 -6.06 14.89 6.40
C ALA A 81 -4.72 15.43 6.91
N GLU A 82 -3.64 14.72 6.62
CA GLU A 82 -2.27 15.20 6.83
C GLU A 82 -1.85 16.14 5.67
N ALA A 83 -0.79 16.92 5.86
CA ALA A 83 -0.27 17.82 4.83
C ALA A 83 0.16 17.08 3.54
N SER A 84 0.46 15.80 3.64
CA SER A 84 0.76 14.90 2.51
C SER A 84 -0.48 14.46 1.72
N GLY A 85 -1.67 14.91 2.06
CA GLY A 85 -2.93 14.46 1.47
C GLY A 85 -3.46 13.12 2.01
N ARG A 86 -2.71 12.41 2.85
CA ARG A 86 -3.13 11.15 3.47
C ARG A 86 -4.28 11.40 4.44
N VAL A 87 -5.32 10.58 4.37
CA VAL A 87 -6.52 10.73 5.20
C VAL A 87 -6.66 9.55 6.15
N TYR A 88 -6.87 9.85 7.41
CA TYR A 88 -7.09 8.86 8.46
C TYR A 88 -8.39 9.11 9.21
N PRO A 89 -9.01 8.09 9.83
CA PRO A 89 -10.10 8.33 10.77
C PRO A 89 -9.61 9.18 11.95
N TYR A 90 -10.45 10.07 12.44
CA TYR A 90 -10.10 10.94 13.56
C TYR A 90 -9.75 10.16 14.84
N SER A 91 -10.30 8.94 14.98
CA SER A 91 -9.97 8.01 16.06
C SER A 91 -8.57 7.39 15.95
N ASP A 92 -7.88 7.57 14.82
CA ASP A 92 -6.59 6.96 14.49
C ASP A 92 -6.58 5.41 14.57
N GLN A 93 -7.75 4.78 14.35
CA GLN A 93 -7.95 3.34 14.47
C GLN A 93 -8.67 2.76 13.25
N ALA A 94 -8.03 1.80 12.57
CA ALA A 94 -8.61 1.11 11.43
C ALA A 94 -9.91 0.34 11.79
N ASN A 95 -10.01 -0.16 13.02
CA ASN A 95 -11.21 -0.85 13.48
C ASN A 95 -12.45 0.06 13.50
N SER A 96 -12.29 1.37 13.75
CA SER A 96 -13.41 2.31 13.65
C SER A 96 -14.03 2.32 12.25
N VAL A 97 -13.19 2.27 11.21
CA VAL A 97 -13.65 2.20 9.81
C VAL A 97 -14.39 0.89 9.55
N VAL A 98 -13.85 -0.23 10.04
CA VAL A 98 -14.47 -1.56 9.89
C VAL A 98 -15.82 -1.60 10.58
N ASP A 99 -15.92 -1.08 11.80
CA ASP A 99 -17.16 -1.13 12.59
C ASP A 99 -18.25 -0.22 12.01
N ILE A 100 -17.91 0.99 11.58
CA ILE A 100 -18.85 1.88 10.87
C ILE A 100 -19.40 1.21 9.60
N LEU A 101 -18.56 0.58 8.80
CA LEU A 101 -19.03 -0.17 7.63
C LEU A 101 -19.91 -1.37 8.01
N ARG A 102 -19.58 -2.07 9.10
CA ARG A 102 -20.41 -3.18 9.61
C ARG A 102 -21.77 -2.70 10.08
N PHE A 103 -21.84 -1.58 10.78
CA PHE A 103 -23.13 -0.98 11.17
C PHE A 103 -23.95 -0.56 9.95
N ALA A 104 -23.30 0.01 8.94
CA ALA A 104 -23.96 0.40 7.69
C ALA A 104 -24.51 -0.80 6.89
N LEU A 105 -23.92 -2.00 7.04
CA LEU A 105 -24.38 -3.22 6.41
C LEU A 105 -25.65 -3.81 7.07
N ASP A 106 -26.05 -3.34 8.24
CA ASP A 106 -27.28 -3.76 8.92
C ASP A 106 -28.51 -3.10 8.26
N ARG A 107 -28.87 -3.62 7.08
CA ARG A 107 -29.98 -3.16 6.25
C ARG A 107 -30.92 -4.35 5.93
N PRO A 108 -32.23 -4.13 5.81
CA PRO A 108 -33.18 -5.21 5.54
C PRO A 108 -32.92 -5.99 4.25
N ASN A 109 -32.32 -5.32 3.25
CA ASN A 109 -32.03 -5.89 1.94
C ASN A 109 -30.56 -6.31 1.78
N ILE A 110 -29.76 -6.37 2.87
CA ILE A 110 -28.40 -6.94 2.86
C ILE A 110 -28.35 -8.17 3.75
N ARG A 111 -27.92 -9.30 3.19
CA ARG A 111 -27.62 -10.51 3.95
C ARG A 111 -26.12 -10.77 3.94
N LEU A 112 -25.45 -10.53 5.07
CA LEU A 112 -24.05 -10.88 5.28
C LEU A 112 -23.93 -12.36 5.66
N ILE A 113 -23.14 -13.14 4.92
CA ILE A 113 -22.85 -14.54 5.18
C ILE A 113 -21.34 -14.69 5.30
N THR A 114 -20.86 -14.96 6.51
CA THR A 114 -19.43 -15.23 6.82
C THR A 114 -19.14 -16.73 6.77
N ASP A 115 -17.86 -17.09 6.82
CA ASP A 115 -17.37 -18.47 6.69
C ASP A 115 -17.85 -19.16 5.39
N PHE A 116 -18.17 -18.34 4.38
CA PHE A 116 -18.65 -18.79 3.07
C PHE A 116 -17.52 -18.70 2.03
N GLU A 117 -16.70 -19.73 1.95
CA GLU A 117 -15.63 -19.81 0.95
C GLU A 117 -16.18 -20.34 -0.37
N VAL A 118 -16.36 -19.47 -1.36
CA VAL A 118 -16.81 -19.85 -2.70
C VAL A 118 -15.78 -20.74 -3.36
N SER A 119 -16.12 -22.01 -3.54
CA SER A 119 -15.29 -23.02 -4.21
C SER A 119 -15.53 -23.11 -5.72
N LYS A 120 -16.76 -22.78 -6.15
CA LYS A 120 -17.19 -22.84 -7.56
C LYS A 120 -18.26 -21.81 -7.82
N VAL A 121 -18.22 -21.22 -9.02
CA VAL A 121 -19.31 -20.43 -9.58
C VAL A 121 -19.76 -21.09 -10.88
N LYS A 122 -21.06 -21.27 -11.03
CA LYS A 122 -21.68 -21.74 -12.29
C LYS A 122 -22.48 -20.58 -12.86
N ARG A 123 -22.36 -20.36 -14.17
CA ARG A 123 -23.29 -19.50 -14.90
C ARG A 123 -24.49 -20.33 -15.30
N GLU A 124 -25.66 -19.79 -15.09
CA GLU A 124 -26.96 -20.35 -15.48
C GLU A 124 -27.65 -19.37 -16.46
N ASN A 125 -28.79 -19.76 -17.02
CA ASN A 125 -29.47 -18.91 -18.00
C ASN A 125 -29.97 -17.58 -17.40
N ASP A 126 -30.28 -17.59 -16.12
CA ASP A 126 -30.88 -16.49 -15.34
C ASP A 126 -29.93 -15.90 -14.30
N GLY A 127 -28.62 -16.25 -14.33
CA GLY A 127 -27.68 -15.67 -13.39
C GLY A 127 -26.49 -16.57 -13.02
N PHE A 128 -26.17 -16.58 -11.74
CA PHE A 128 -24.98 -17.28 -11.21
C PHE A 128 -25.35 -18.07 -9.95
N THR A 129 -24.85 -19.30 -9.86
CA THR A 129 -24.91 -20.11 -8.63
C THR A 129 -23.52 -20.24 -8.03
N LEU A 130 -23.34 -19.68 -6.83
CA LEU A 130 -22.12 -19.73 -6.04
C LEU A 130 -22.21 -20.89 -5.04
N VAL A 131 -21.21 -21.77 -5.04
CA VAL A 131 -21.18 -22.96 -4.20
C VAL A 131 -20.04 -22.87 -3.19
N ALA A 132 -20.36 -23.10 -1.91
CA ALA A 132 -19.42 -23.24 -0.81
C ALA A 132 -19.74 -24.50 -0.02
N GLN A 133 -18.81 -25.46 0.06
CA GLN A 133 -18.98 -26.73 0.75
C GLN A 133 -20.37 -27.40 0.48
N LYS A 134 -21.34 -27.22 1.38
CA LYS A 134 -22.69 -27.79 1.29
C LYS A 134 -23.79 -26.76 1.02
N GLU A 135 -23.42 -25.49 0.91
CA GLU A 135 -24.35 -24.38 0.71
C GLU A 135 -24.19 -23.77 -0.68
N SER A 136 -25.24 -23.20 -1.20
CA SER A 136 -25.22 -22.44 -2.45
C SER A 136 -26.08 -21.20 -2.36
N VAL A 137 -25.69 -20.16 -3.07
CA VAL A 137 -26.44 -18.93 -3.25
C VAL A 137 -26.62 -18.68 -4.75
N HIS A 138 -27.84 -18.42 -5.16
CA HIS A 138 -28.16 -17.98 -6.51
C HIS A 138 -28.34 -16.47 -6.56
N CYS A 139 -27.92 -15.83 -7.66
CA CYS A 139 -28.08 -14.39 -7.88
C CYS A 139 -28.12 -14.08 -9.39
N ASP A 140 -28.85 -13.03 -9.76
CA ASP A 140 -28.93 -12.55 -11.16
C ASP A 140 -27.64 -11.88 -11.60
N ARG A 141 -26.94 -11.23 -10.68
CA ARG A 141 -25.70 -10.47 -10.92
C ARG A 141 -24.65 -10.79 -9.86
N LEU A 142 -23.40 -10.87 -10.29
CA LEU A 142 -22.26 -11.23 -9.45
C LEU A 142 -21.20 -10.12 -9.46
N ILE A 143 -20.83 -9.61 -8.28
CA ILE A 143 -19.70 -8.69 -8.13
C ILE A 143 -18.53 -9.42 -7.47
N VAL A 144 -17.39 -9.53 -8.15
CA VAL A 144 -16.16 -10.10 -7.61
C VAL A 144 -15.33 -9.00 -6.95
N ALA A 145 -15.29 -9.00 -5.62
CA ALA A 145 -14.59 -8.02 -4.79
C ALA A 145 -13.63 -8.69 -3.81
N CYS A 146 -12.94 -9.77 -4.25
CA CYS A 146 -12.10 -10.61 -3.41
C CYS A 146 -10.77 -9.95 -2.99
N GLY A 147 -10.43 -8.79 -3.55
CA GLY A 147 -9.13 -8.17 -3.38
C GLY A 147 -8.01 -8.93 -4.10
N GLY A 148 -6.76 -8.60 -3.75
CA GLY A 148 -5.56 -9.16 -4.36
C GLY A 148 -4.95 -10.33 -3.59
N LEU A 149 -3.75 -10.74 -4.02
CA LEU A 149 -2.98 -11.81 -3.40
C LEU A 149 -2.12 -11.34 -2.23
N ALA A 150 -1.78 -10.05 -2.16
CA ALA A 150 -0.92 -9.48 -1.12
C ALA A 150 -1.53 -9.58 0.28
N GLY A 151 -0.67 -9.83 1.27
CA GLY A 151 -1.09 -9.97 2.67
C GLY A 151 -1.86 -11.28 2.92
N THR A 152 -1.31 -12.43 2.54
CA THR A 152 -1.97 -13.75 2.63
C THR A 152 -2.49 -14.04 4.04
N LYS A 153 -1.74 -13.65 5.09
CA LYS A 153 -2.17 -13.79 6.50
C LYS A 153 -3.40 -12.93 6.87
N LEU A 154 -3.67 -11.90 6.09
CA LEU A 154 -4.80 -10.98 6.27
C LEU A 154 -5.98 -11.30 5.35
N GLY A 155 -5.83 -12.30 4.48
CA GLY A 155 -6.88 -12.72 3.58
C GLY A 155 -6.58 -12.57 2.09
N GLY A 156 -5.38 -12.15 1.72
CA GLY A 156 -4.91 -12.16 0.33
C GLY A 156 -5.06 -13.56 -0.28
N THR A 157 -5.61 -13.67 -1.50
CA THR A 157 -5.97 -14.96 -2.08
C THR A 157 -5.99 -14.93 -3.60
N MET A 158 -5.74 -16.08 -4.21
CA MET A 158 -5.90 -16.30 -5.66
C MET A 158 -7.37 -16.55 -6.09
N ALA A 159 -8.31 -16.60 -5.15
CA ALA A 159 -9.69 -17.04 -5.43
C ALA A 159 -10.39 -16.16 -6.49
N GLY A 160 -10.35 -14.83 -6.35
CA GLY A 160 -10.95 -13.91 -7.31
C GLY A 160 -10.36 -14.04 -8.72
N TYR A 161 -9.03 -14.16 -8.81
CA TYR A 161 -8.35 -14.35 -10.09
C TYR A 161 -8.72 -15.68 -10.76
N LYS A 162 -8.79 -16.77 -9.98
CA LYS A 162 -9.20 -18.10 -10.49
C LYS A 162 -10.63 -18.06 -10.98
N LEU A 163 -11.53 -17.40 -10.25
CA LEU A 163 -12.92 -17.25 -10.58
C LEU A 163 -13.09 -16.50 -11.92
N LEU A 164 -12.51 -15.33 -12.04
CA LEU A 164 -12.62 -14.49 -13.25
C LEU A 164 -11.93 -15.15 -14.45
N ARG A 165 -10.79 -15.80 -14.25
CA ARG A 165 -10.16 -16.62 -15.32
C ARG A 165 -11.03 -17.80 -15.75
N GLY A 166 -11.79 -18.39 -14.85
CA GLY A 166 -12.77 -19.44 -15.15
C GLY A 166 -13.90 -18.95 -16.07
N PHE A 167 -14.17 -17.65 -16.09
CA PHE A 167 -15.10 -16.99 -17.01
C PHE A 167 -14.45 -16.48 -18.31
N GLY A 168 -13.15 -16.76 -18.52
CA GLY A 168 -12.42 -16.38 -19.73
C GLY A 168 -11.61 -15.10 -19.64
N HIS A 169 -11.61 -14.41 -18.49
CA HIS A 169 -10.81 -13.21 -18.29
C HIS A 169 -9.31 -13.53 -18.21
N LYS A 170 -8.51 -12.64 -18.77
CA LYS A 170 -7.05 -12.70 -18.71
C LYS A 170 -6.56 -12.02 -17.41
N CYS A 171 -5.39 -12.46 -16.97
CA CYS A 171 -4.74 -11.90 -15.79
C CYS A 171 -3.29 -11.58 -16.13
N THR A 172 -2.84 -10.40 -15.79
CA THR A 172 -1.44 -9.99 -15.90
C THR A 172 -0.57 -10.71 -14.86
N LYS A 173 0.74 -10.55 -14.94
CA LYS A 173 1.65 -11.17 -13.96
C LYS A 173 1.51 -10.50 -12.60
N LEU A 174 1.04 -11.25 -11.60
CA LEU A 174 0.93 -10.76 -10.23
C LEU A 174 2.31 -10.63 -9.58
N ARG A 175 2.57 -9.49 -8.96
CA ARG A 175 3.81 -9.17 -8.24
C ARG A 175 3.50 -8.48 -6.91
N PRO A 176 4.33 -8.66 -5.88
CA PRO A 176 4.21 -7.84 -4.67
C PRO A 176 4.57 -6.38 -5.00
N THR A 177 3.94 -5.42 -4.32
CA THR A 177 4.35 -4.02 -4.30
C THR A 177 4.05 -3.41 -2.93
N LEU A 178 4.58 -2.23 -2.64
CA LEU A 178 4.54 -1.62 -1.31
C LEU A 178 5.05 -2.62 -0.26
N VAL A 179 6.29 -3.05 -0.43
CA VAL A 179 6.90 -4.13 0.33
C VAL A 179 8.28 -3.72 0.86
N GLN A 180 8.72 -4.37 1.93
CA GLN A 180 10.05 -4.18 2.47
C GLN A 180 11.12 -4.72 1.52
N LEU A 181 12.32 -4.14 1.58
CA LEU A 181 13.50 -4.56 0.83
C LEU A 181 14.52 -5.19 1.79
N LYS A 182 14.90 -6.44 1.53
CA LYS A 182 15.94 -7.13 2.31
C LYS A 182 17.32 -6.57 1.96
N SER A 183 18.23 -6.61 2.92
CA SER A 183 19.59 -6.16 2.75
C SER A 183 20.58 -7.18 3.24
N GLY A 184 21.68 -7.34 2.52
CA GLY A 184 22.86 -8.11 2.95
C GLY A 184 23.81 -7.34 3.85
N TRP A 185 23.53 -6.08 4.14
CA TRP A 185 24.42 -5.26 4.98
C TRP A 185 24.40 -5.75 6.43
N SER A 186 25.58 -6.18 6.91
CA SER A 186 25.72 -6.86 8.21
C SER A 186 25.32 -6.01 9.42
N ALA A 187 25.46 -4.68 9.33
CA ALA A 187 25.10 -3.77 10.41
C ALA A 187 23.61 -3.42 10.47
N ILE A 188 22.78 -3.85 9.50
CA ILE A 188 21.37 -3.49 9.42
C ILE A 188 20.60 -3.87 10.69
N ALA A 189 20.88 -5.03 11.26
CA ALA A 189 20.22 -5.54 12.45
C ALA A 189 20.43 -4.65 13.70
N SER A 190 21.57 -3.94 13.78
CA SER A 190 21.86 -3.00 14.88
C SER A 190 20.94 -1.76 14.84
N LEU A 191 20.34 -1.48 13.70
CA LEU A 191 19.39 -0.38 13.49
C LEU A 191 17.92 -0.81 13.66
N LYS A 192 17.64 -2.06 13.98
CA LYS A 192 16.26 -2.55 14.17
C LYS A 192 15.40 -1.59 15.00
N GLY A 193 14.28 -1.16 14.42
CA GLY A 193 13.31 -0.24 15.03
C GLY A 193 13.69 1.23 14.96
N VAL A 194 14.87 1.59 14.44
CA VAL A 194 15.22 2.98 14.18
C VAL A 194 14.37 3.51 13.03
N ARG A 195 13.88 4.73 13.18
CA ARG A 195 13.19 5.50 12.14
C ARG A 195 13.96 6.80 11.88
N ALA A 196 13.95 7.24 10.64
CA ALA A 196 14.53 8.51 10.24
C ALA A 196 13.80 9.06 9.01
N ASN A 197 13.71 10.37 8.87
CA ASN A 197 13.35 10.97 7.59
C ASN A 197 14.54 10.90 6.66
N CYS A 198 14.30 10.60 5.40
CA CYS A 198 15.34 10.59 4.38
C CYS A 198 14.76 10.84 2.98
N HIS A 199 15.65 11.23 2.08
CA HIS A 199 15.42 11.09 0.65
C HIS A 199 16.11 9.79 0.22
N ALA A 200 15.35 8.87 -0.36
CA ALA A 200 15.83 7.56 -0.80
C ALA A 200 15.78 7.47 -2.33
N ILE A 201 16.87 7.03 -2.93
CA ILE A 201 16.99 6.76 -4.37
C ILE A 201 17.22 5.27 -4.53
N LEU A 202 16.37 4.63 -5.33
CA LEU A 202 16.55 3.23 -5.73
C LEU A 202 17.41 3.18 -7.00
N LEU A 203 18.52 2.45 -6.93
CA LEU A 203 19.44 2.25 -8.03
C LEU A 203 19.39 0.80 -8.50
N CYS A 204 19.43 0.57 -9.81
CA CYS A 204 19.66 -0.73 -10.43
C CYS A 204 20.90 -0.65 -11.33
N ASP A 205 21.90 -1.48 -11.07
CA ASP A 205 23.18 -1.45 -11.78
C ASP A 205 23.80 -0.02 -11.83
N GLY A 206 23.69 0.71 -10.71
CA GLY A 206 24.19 2.07 -10.53
C GLY A 206 23.35 3.17 -11.18
N LYS A 207 22.25 2.84 -11.87
CA LYS A 207 21.36 3.82 -12.52
C LYS A 207 20.11 4.05 -11.66
N LYS A 208 19.75 5.32 -11.47
CA LYS A 208 18.50 5.69 -10.78
C LYS A 208 17.29 5.14 -11.52
N GLN A 209 16.42 4.45 -10.76
CA GLN A 209 15.13 3.93 -11.21
C GLN A 209 13.99 4.73 -10.61
N ASN A 210 14.05 5.00 -9.30
CA ASN A 210 12.97 5.67 -8.59
C ASN A 210 13.54 6.45 -7.39
N GLU A 211 12.77 7.38 -6.86
CA GLU A 211 13.12 8.11 -5.64
C GLU A 211 11.86 8.51 -4.87
N SER A 212 12.01 8.65 -3.56
CA SER A 212 10.95 9.15 -2.69
C SER A 212 11.54 9.83 -1.46
N THR A 213 10.78 10.72 -0.83
CA THR A 213 11.17 11.39 0.42
C THR A 213 10.15 11.07 1.50
N GLY A 214 10.62 10.67 2.67
CA GLY A 214 9.75 10.34 3.78
C GLY A 214 10.45 9.55 4.89
N GLU A 215 9.65 8.91 5.74
CA GLU A 215 10.17 8.09 6.84
C GLU A 215 10.64 6.72 6.33
N ILE A 216 11.91 6.38 6.62
CA ILE A 216 12.45 5.02 6.54
C ILE A 216 12.39 4.38 7.93
N GLN A 217 12.16 3.08 7.96
CA GLN A 217 12.27 2.24 9.14
C GLN A 217 13.25 1.09 8.89
N PHE A 218 14.24 0.95 9.76
CA PHE A 218 15.16 -0.17 9.71
C PHE A 218 14.58 -1.38 10.45
N THR A 219 14.75 -2.55 9.84
CA THR A 219 14.38 -3.85 10.44
C THR A 219 15.65 -4.68 10.70
N ASP A 220 15.51 -5.87 11.24
CA ASP A 220 16.63 -6.81 11.41
C ASP A 220 17.08 -7.48 10.11
N TYR A 221 16.28 -7.37 9.05
CA TYR A 221 16.54 -7.97 7.73
C TYR A 221 16.68 -6.97 6.58
N GLY A 222 16.38 -5.69 6.81
CA GLY A 222 16.40 -4.73 5.71
C GLY A 222 15.70 -3.41 5.99
N LEU A 223 15.19 -2.82 4.93
CA LEU A 223 14.59 -1.50 4.90
C LEU A 223 13.07 -1.60 4.78
N SER A 224 12.36 -0.72 5.46
CA SER A 224 10.91 -0.60 5.51
C SER A 224 10.49 0.88 5.63
N GLY A 225 9.21 1.13 5.79
CA GLY A 225 8.66 2.49 5.92
C GLY A 225 8.11 3.03 4.61
N PRO A 226 7.33 4.11 4.68
CA PRO A 226 6.64 4.66 3.53
C PRO A 226 7.55 4.93 2.32
N VAL A 227 8.72 5.52 2.54
CA VAL A 227 9.68 5.83 1.48
C VAL A 227 10.17 4.58 0.74
N ILE A 228 10.35 3.47 1.46
CA ILE A 228 10.79 2.19 0.88
C ILE A 228 9.64 1.52 0.13
N PHE A 229 8.42 1.61 0.66
CA PHE A 229 7.24 1.06 -0.02
C PHE A 229 7.05 1.72 -1.38
N GLU A 230 7.16 3.04 -1.49
CA GLU A 230 7.04 3.78 -2.75
C GLU A 230 8.04 3.29 -3.82
N ILE A 231 9.31 3.16 -3.46
CA ILE A 231 10.35 2.78 -4.41
C ILE A 231 10.46 1.27 -4.66
N SER A 232 9.80 0.42 -3.86
CA SER A 232 9.93 -1.04 -3.94
C SER A 232 9.36 -1.66 -5.22
N ARG A 233 8.44 -0.96 -5.91
CA ARG A 233 7.75 -1.43 -7.11
C ARG A 233 8.72 -1.88 -8.19
N ASP A 234 9.75 -1.07 -8.49
CA ASP A 234 10.70 -1.35 -9.54
C ASP A 234 11.57 -2.57 -9.21
N ALA A 235 11.99 -2.70 -7.95
CA ALA A 235 12.73 -3.88 -7.49
C ALA A 235 11.89 -5.17 -7.56
N CYS A 236 10.56 -5.07 -7.44
CA CYS A 236 9.65 -6.21 -7.62
C CYS A 236 9.38 -6.54 -9.09
N ALA A 237 9.61 -5.60 -10.00
CA ALA A 237 9.30 -5.75 -11.42
C ALA A 237 10.39 -6.46 -12.21
N SER A 238 11.65 -6.27 -11.84
CA SER A 238 12.82 -6.77 -12.59
C SER A 238 13.92 -7.30 -11.67
N SER A 239 14.85 -8.06 -12.24
CA SER A 239 16.09 -8.50 -11.57
C SER A 239 17.22 -7.54 -11.90
N GLY A 240 18.18 -7.40 -11.00
CA GLY A 240 19.37 -6.55 -11.17
C GLY A 240 20.12 -6.41 -9.84
N ASN A 241 21.23 -5.65 -9.86
CA ASN A 241 21.97 -5.29 -8.65
C ASN A 241 21.32 -4.05 -8.05
N TRP A 242 20.48 -4.25 -7.06
CA TRP A 242 19.71 -3.20 -6.45
C TRP A 242 20.41 -2.60 -5.23
N GLU A 243 20.39 -1.27 -5.14
CA GLU A 243 20.89 -0.49 -4.00
C GLU A 243 19.91 0.63 -3.65
N CYS A 244 19.80 0.95 -2.36
CA CYS A 244 19.18 2.18 -1.90
C CYS A 244 20.26 3.17 -1.49
N GLN A 245 20.27 4.35 -2.10
CA GLN A 245 21.07 5.48 -1.65
C GLN A 245 20.20 6.39 -0.79
N LEU A 246 20.64 6.68 0.43
CA LEU A 246 19.87 7.37 1.46
C LEU A 246 20.56 8.68 1.84
N ASP A 247 19.82 9.78 1.75
CA ASP A 247 20.17 11.08 2.30
C ASP A 247 19.32 11.34 3.54
N PHE A 248 19.95 11.36 4.72
CA PHE A 248 19.24 11.52 6.00
C PHE A 248 19.04 12.98 6.41
N LEU A 249 19.52 13.93 5.61
CA LEU A 249 19.36 15.38 5.85
C LEU A 249 19.08 16.09 4.51
N PRO A 250 17.97 15.79 3.83
CA PRO A 250 17.72 16.31 2.48
C PRO A 250 17.65 17.84 2.42
N GLU A 251 17.31 18.51 3.52
CA GLU A 251 17.26 19.98 3.62
C GLU A 251 18.65 20.62 3.77
N TRP A 252 19.71 19.82 4.07
CA TRP A 252 21.06 20.33 4.29
C TRP A 252 21.98 19.94 3.14
N THR A 253 22.85 20.86 2.71
CA THR A 253 23.96 20.53 1.83
C THR A 253 25.09 19.84 2.62
N GLU A 254 25.99 19.11 1.94
CA GLU A 254 27.19 18.55 2.59
C GLU A 254 28.03 19.65 3.25
N GLN A 255 28.14 20.83 2.62
CA GLN A 255 28.87 21.96 3.16
C GLN A 255 28.23 22.47 4.47
N MET A 256 26.91 22.62 4.52
CA MET A 256 26.20 23.01 5.75
C MET A 256 26.43 22.01 6.88
N LEU A 257 26.37 20.72 6.58
CA LEU A 257 26.65 19.67 7.56
C LEU A 257 28.09 19.74 8.03
N LYS A 258 29.07 19.84 7.14
CA LYS A 258 30.50 19.96 7.45
C LYS A 258 30.78 21.15 8.39
N GLU A 259 30.19 22.32 8.11
CA GLU A 259 30.31 23.50 8.98
C GLU A 259 29.79 23.28 10.39
N GLN A 260 28.67 22.57 10.55
CA GLN A 260 28.13 22.23 11.86
C GLN A 260 29.02 21.21 12.60
N LEU A 261 29.59 20.23 11.90
CA LEU A 261 30.51 19.27 12.49
C LEU A 261 31.85 19.94 12.90
N MET A 262 32.35 20.88 12.10
CA MET A 262 33.55 21.67 12.42
C MET A 262 33.43 22.45 13.74
N LYS A 263 32.24 22.99 14.05
CA LYS A 263 31.98 23.71 15.33
C LYS A 263 32.16 22.81 16.57
N ARG A 264 32.07 21.48 16.39
CA ARG A 264 32.22 20.49 17.47
C ARG A 264 33.67 20.11 17.75
N ARG A 265 34.64 20.52 16.90
CA ARG A 265 36.07 20.22 17.08
C ARG A 265 36.67 20.70 18.38
N GLY A 266 36.12 21.76 18.97
CA GLY A 266 36.54 22.27 20.26
C GLY A 266 36.03 21.51 21.48
N THR A 267 35.33 20.38 21.26
CA THR A 267 34.75 19.58 22.34
C THR A 267 35.56 18.30 22.56
N ASN A 268 35.37 17.64 23.72
CA ASN A 268 35.96 16.33 24.03
C ASN A 268 35.08 15.17 23.52
N LEU A 269 34.22 15.40 22.54
CA LEU A 269 33.36 14.37 21.95
C LEU A 269 34.18 13.42 21.08
N THR A 270 33.69 12.20 20.96
CA THR A 270 34.25 11.17 20.06
C THR A 270 33.41 11.03 18.81
N CYS A 271 33.94 10.36 17.78
CA CYS A 271 33.26 10.14 16.50
C CYS A 271 31.91 9.46 16.65
N GLU A 272 31.76 8.53 17.61
CA GLU A 272 30.49 7.85 17.85
C GLU A 272 29.36 8.76 18.33
N ASP A 273 29.70 9.93 18.87
CA ASP A 273 28.73 10.93 19.37
C ASP A 273 28.64 12.17 18.46
N LEU A 274 29.45 12.23 17.38
CA LEU A 274 29.53 13.39 16.50
C LEU A 274 28.19 13.81 15.90
N LEU A 275 27.35 12.85 15.53
CA LEU A 275 26.04 13.07 14.90
C LEU A 275 24.88 13.13 15.94
N THR A 276 25.17 13.01 17.23
CA THR A 276 24.17 13.14 18.30
C THR A 276 23.51 14.52 18.28
N GLY A 277 22.17 14.54 18.34
CA GLY A 277 21.39 15.78 18.22
C GLY A 277 21.12 16.24 16.77
N ILE A 278 21.72 15.57 15.78
CA ILE A 278 21.44 15.75 14.34
C ILE A 278 20.63 14.56 13.82
N LEU A 279 21.07 13.35 14.16
CA LEU A 279 20.40 12.10 13.77
C LEU A 279 20.09 11.24 15.01
N HIS A 280 19.27 10.22 14.83
CA HIS A 280 19.08 9.21 15.87
C HIS A 280 20.44 8.59 16.26
N ASN A 281 20.77 8.53 17.55
CA ASN A 281 22.10 8.18 18.05
C ASN A 281 22.65 6.88 17.48
N ARG A 282 21.83 5.81 17.39
CA ARG A 282 22.27 4.53 16.79
C ARG A 282 22.59 4.69 15.30
N LEU A 283 21.78 5.46 14.57
CA LEU A 283 22.04 5.72 13.15
C LEU A 283 23.33 6.51 12.98
N GLY A 284 23.50 7.59 13.72
CA GLY A 284 24.73 8.40 13.68
C GLY A 284 26.00 7.57 13.92
N ARG A 285 26.01 6.71 14.95
CA ARG A 285 27.12 5.82 15.23
C ARG A 285 27.43 4.86 14.08
N VAL A 286 26.40 4.24 13.52
CA VAL A 286 26.58 3.32 12.39
C VAL A 286 27.09 4.01 11.15
N LEU A 287 26.59 5.20 10.83
CA LEU A 287 27.08 6.00 9.69
C LEU A 287 28.55 6.41 9.87
N THR A 288 28.92 6.84 11.08
CA THR A 288 30.34 7.15 11.39
C THR A 288 31.23 5.92 11.31
N GLN A 289 30.79 4.77 11.84
CA GLN A 289 31.56 3.52 11.75
C GLN A 289 31.73 3.02 10.31
N ALA A 290 30.74 3.25 9.44
CA ALA A 290 30.81 2.88 8.02
C ALA A 290 31.92 3.59 7.25
N THR A 291 32.43 4.73 7.74
CA THR A 291 33.59 5.42 7.16
C THR A 291 34.93 4.75 7.50
N GLY A 292 34.93 3.75 8.38
CA GLY A 292 36.17 3.10 8.89
C GLY A 292 36.85 3.86 10.04
N ILE A 293 36.35 5.03 10.44
CA ILE A 293 36.91 5.79 11.56
C ILE A 293 36.53 5.10 12.88
N GLN A 294 37.50 4.93 13.77
CA GLN A 294 37.24 4.32 15.07
C GLN A 294 36.32 5.20 15.93
N GLY A 295 35.26 4.65 16.50
CA GLY A 295 34.26 5.39 17.26
C GLY A 295 34.83 6.22 18.42
N ARG A 296 35.91 5.76 19.06
CA ARG A 296 36.60 6.45 20.18
C ARG A 296 37.56 7.55 19.76
N THR A 297 37.78 7.77 18.46
CA THR A 297 38.61 8.86 17.95
C THR A 297 38.03 10.20 18.38
N LEU A 298 38.83 11.07 18.98
CA LEU A 298 38.42 12.42 19.35
C LEU A 298 38.15 13.26 18.09
N ILE A 299 37.04 13.99 18.08
CA ILE A 299 36.66 14.87 16.95
C ILE A 299 37.76 15.89 16.64
N ALA A 300 38.46 16.39 17.67
CA ALA A 300 39.55 17.33 17.52
C ALA A 300 40.70 16.80 16.63
N SER A 301 40.85 15.47 16.54
CA SER A 301 41.95 14.84 15.74
C SER A 301 41.51 14.49 14.31
N LEU A 302 40.24 14.68 13.94
CA LEU A 302 39.77 14.41 12.59
C LEU A 302 40.36 15.42 11.60
N ASN A 303 40.84 14.93 10.48
CA ASN A 303 41.22 15.79 9.35
C ASN A 303 40.01 16.16 8.48
N GLU A 304 40.17 16.97 7.46
CA GLU A 304 39.07 17.38 6.58
C GLU A 304 38.50 16.21 5.77
N GLY A 305 39.35 15.29 5.30
CA GLY A 305 38.90 14.10 4.58
C GLY A 305 38.03 13.17 5.43
N ASP A 306 38.34 13.06 6.74
CA ASP A 306 37.51 12.31 7.67
C ASP A 306 36.09 12.94 7.79
N LEU A 307 36.04 14.28 7.88
CA LEU A 307 34.76 14.99 7.95
C LEU A 307 33.97 14.87 6.65
N ASP A 308 34.64 14.95 5.50
CA ASP A 308 34.00 14.75 4.19
C ASP A 308 33.43 13.33 4.07
N ALA A 309 34.18 12.31 4.51
CA ALA A 309 33.69 10.93 4.52
C ALA A 309 32.45 10.76 5.41
N ILE A 310 32.43 11.41 6.59
CA ILE A 310 31.26 11.39 7.48
C ILE A 310 30.09 12.13 6.84
N CYS A 311 30.30 13.32 6.25
CA CYS A 311 29.24 14.05 5.56
C CYS A 311 28.67 13.23 4.40
N HIS A 312 29.52 12.61 3.60
CA HIS A 312 29.10 11.73 2.51
C HIS A 312 28.30 10.54 3.02
N SER A 313 28.70 9.92 4.13
CA SER A 313 27.94 8.81 4.72
C SER A 313 26.55 9.22 5.21
N VAL A 314 26.33 10.49 5.57
CA VAL A 314 25.01 11.01 5.94
C VAL A 314 24.16 11.36 4.72
N LYS A 315 24.80 11.88 3.65
CA LYS A 315 24.12 12.42 2.47
C LYS A 315 23.95 11.43 1.32
N ALA A 316 24.75 10.37 1.27
CA ALA A 316 24.71 9.42 0.17
C ALA A 316 25.00 7.98 0.63
N PHE A 317 24.42 7.59 1.75
CA PHE A 317 24.64 6.27 2.32
C PHE A 317 24.04 5.17 1.44
N ARG A 318 24.84 4.22 1.01
CA ARG A 318 24.39 3.11 0.16
C ARG A 318 24.16 1.84 0.94
N VAL A 319 23.00 1.23 0.70
CA VAL A 319 22.58 -0.04 1.28
C VAL A 319 22.25 -1.00 0.14
N SER A 320 22.94 -2.12 0.05
CA SER A 320 22.64 -3.15 -0.93
C SER A 320 21.28 -3.79 -0.65
N VAL A 321 20.49 -4.01 -1.68
CA VAL A 321 19.21 -4.72 -1.63
C VAL A 321 19.39 -6.10 -2.25
N THR A 322 19.13 -7.14 -1.47
CA THR A 322 19.26 -8.53 -1.94
C THR A 322 18.02 -9.01 -2.68
N GLU A 323 16.84 -8.71 -2.13
CA GLU A 323 15.54 -9.05 -2.72
C GLU A 323 14.41 -8.25 -2.07
N PRO A 324 13.29 -7.98 -2.75
CA PRO A 324 12.07 -7.53 -2.11
C PRO A 324 11.42 -8.67 -1.33
N MET A 325 10.65 -8.34 -0.28
CA MET A 325 9.82 -9.31 0.42
C MET A 325 8.69 -9.80 -0.50
N GLY A 326 8.20 -11.02 -0.21
CA GLY A 326 7.15 -11.65 -1.02
C GLY A 326 5.72 -11.18 -0.70
N MET A 327 4.74 -11.80 -1.36
CA MET A 327 3.30 -11.52 -1.24
C MET A 327 2.78 -11.54 0.20
N ASP A 328 3.36 -12.35 1.08
CA ASP A 328 2.94 -12.43 2.49
C ASP A 328 3.13 -11.12 3.25
N SER A 329 4.15 -10.35 2.86
CA SER A 329 4.55 -9.09 3.49
C SER A 329 4.13 -7.87 2.68
N ALA A 330 3.75 -8.05 1.42
CA ALA A 330 3.30 -6.96 0.55
C ALA A 330 1.98 -6.37 1.02
N GLN A 331 1.83 -5.07 0.91
CA GLN A 331 0.56 -4.40 1.19
C GLN A 331 -0.41 -4.54 0.03
N VAL A 332 0.09 -4.54 -1.20
CA VAL A 332 -0.68 -4.48 -2.44
C VAL A 332 -0.10 -5.46 -3.47
N THR A 333 -0.98 -5.94 -4.34
CA THR A 333 -0.64 -6.74 -5.52
C THR A 333 -0.58 -5.83 -6.73
N ALA A 334 0.55 -5.76 -7.39
CA ALA A 334 0.66 -5.19 -8.73
C ALA A 334 0.28 -6.26 -9.76
N GLY A 335 -0.44 -5.86 -10.81
CA GLY A 335 -1.07 -6.78 -11.73
C GLY A 335 -2.45 -7.23 -11.25
N GLY A 336 -3.24 -7.77 -12.15
CA GLY A 336 -4.61 -8.18 -11.88
C GLY A 336 -5.33 -8.69 -13.12
N ILE A 337 -6.64 -8.78 -13.02
CA ILE A 337 -7.51 -9.07 -14.18
C ILE A 337 -7.47 -7.88 -15.12
N VAL A 338 -7.27 -8.16 -16.39
CA VAL A 338 -7.09 -7.17 -17.46
C VAL A 338 -8.31 -6.26 -17.56
N THR A 339 -8.10 -4.95 -17.40
CA THR A 339 -9.15 -3.95 -17.27
C THR A 339 -9.92 -3.69 -18.58
N ASN A 340 -9.30 -3.84 -19.76
CA ASN A 340 -9.97 -3.63 -21.05
C ASN A 340 -11.10 -4.64 -21.34
N GLU A 341 -11.19 -5.72 -20.56
CA GLU A 341 -12.28 -6.70 -20.61
C GLU A 341 -13.49 -6.29 -19.75
N PHE A 342 -13.44 -5.11 -19.12
CA PHE A 342 -14.53 -4.53 -18.34
C PHE A 342 -14.93 -3.15 -18.88
N ASP A 343 -16.16 -2.75 -18.62
CA ASP A 343 -16.62 -1.41 -18.92
C ASP A 343 -16.22 -0.45 -17.78
N PRO A 344 -15.40 0.60 -18.06
CA PRO A 344 -14.93 1.52 -17.02
C PRO A 344 -16.06 2.36 -16.38
N THR A 345 -17.23 2.44 -17.03
CA THR A 345 -18.37 3.24 -16.54
C THR A 345 -19.35 2.45 -15.68
N THR A 346 -19.24 1.11 -15.66
CA THR A 346 -20.12 0.23 -14.91
C THR A 346 -19.39 -0.82 -14.08
N MET A 347 -18.12 -1.09 -14.37
CA MET A 347 -17.35 -2.23 -13.85
C MET A 347 -17.88 -3.58 -14.31
N GLU A 348 -18.78 -3.65 -15.30
CA GLU A 348 -19.33 -4.88 -15.85
C GLU A 348 -18.34 -5.53 -16.83
N SER A 349 -18.31 -6.86 -16.80
CA SER A 349 -17.55 -7.66 -17.75
C SER A 349 -18.12 -7.51 -19.16
N ARG A 350 -17.23 -7.26 -20.14
CA ARG A 350 -17.57 -7.28 -21.57
C ARG A 350 -17.69 -8.71 -22.14
N ILE A 351 -17.25 -9.71 -21.36
CA ILE A 351 -17.24 -11.13 -21.77
C ILE A 351 -18.48 -11.85 -21.23
N VAL A 352 -18.87 -11.52 -19.98
CA VAL A 352 -19.96 -12.22 -19.27
C VAL A 352 -20.93 -11.19 -18.75
N PRO A 353 -22.11 -11.00 -19.37
CA PRO A 353 -23.15 -10.11 -18.88
C PRO A 353 -23.60 -10.45 -17.45
N GLY A 354 -23.80 -9.42 -16.62
CA GLY A 354 -24.18 -9.56 -15.23
C GLY A 354 -23.02 -9.88 -14.28
N LEU A 355 -21.79 -10.05 -14.79
CA LEU A 355 -20.59 -10.23 -13.98
C LEU A 355 -19.87 -8.89 -13.84
N TYR A 356 -19.51 -8.51 -12.62
CA TYR A 356 -18.79 -7.28 -12.28
C TYR A 356 -17.54 -7.60 -11.49
N ALA A 357 -16.53 -6.73 -11.56
CA ALA A 357 -15.35 -6.82 -10.70
C ALA A 357 -14.93 -5.43 -10.19
N CYS A 358 -14.38 -5.35 -8.98
CA CYS A 358 -13.92 -4.09 -8.39
C CYS A 358 -12.75 -4.27 -7.41
N GLY A 359 -12.01 -3.18 -7.18
CA GLY A 359 -10.87 -3.15 -6.28
C GLY A 359 -9.64 -3.87 -6.82
N GLU A 360 -8.78 -4.34 -5.91
CA GLU A 360 -7.44 -4.86 -6.17
C GLU A 360 -7.40 -6.15 -7.03
N VAL A 361 -8.53 -6.79 -7.29
CA VAL A 361 -8.57 -7.95 -8.20
C VAL A 361 -8.38 -7.54 -9.67
N LEU A 362 -8.72 -6.30 -10.02
CA LEU A 362 -8.44 -5.69 -11.32
C LEU A 362 -7.00 -5.18 -11.39
N ASP A 363 -6.44 -5.10 -12.59
CA ASP A 363 -5.09 -4.58 -12.83
C ASP A 363 -5.02 -3.06 -12.64
N VAL A 364 -5.30 -2.61 -11.43
CA VAL A 364 -5.16 -1.25 -10.94
C VAL A 364 -4.65 -1.30 -9.51
N ASP A 365 -3.45 -0.80 -9.27
CA ASP A 365 -2.87 -0.60 -7.95
C ASP A 365 -2.37 0.84 -7.79
N GLY A 366 -2.27 1.32 -6.57
CA GLY A 366 -1.91 2.70 -6.27
C GLY A 366 -0.69 2.81 -5.35
N ASP A 367 -0.13 4.00 -5.31
CA ASP A 367 0.96 4.39 -4.43
C ASP A 367 0.62 4.17 -2.94
N CYS A 368 1.63 4.24 -2.09
CA CYS A 368 1.45 4.21 -0.65
C CYS A 368 0.76 5.49 -0.18
N GLY A 369 -0.29 5.35 0.63
CA GLY A 369 -0.87 6.56 1.20
C GLY A 369 -2.34 6.79 0.90
N GLY A 370 -3.14 5.72 0.76
CA GLY A 370 -4.60 5.82 0.66
C GLY A 370 -5.18 5.61 -0.75
N TYR A 371 -4.34 5.59 -1.79
CA TYR A 371 -4.76 5.40 -3.18
C TYR A 371 -5.49 4.07 -3.41
N ASN A 372 -4.96 2.97 -2.88
CA ASN A 372 -5.56 1.64 -3.04
C ASN A 372 -6.93 1.51 -2.37
N LEU A 373 -7.11 2.14 -1.21
CA LEU A 373 -8.42 2.17 -0.56
C LEU A 373 -9.38 3.08 -1.31
N GLN A 374 -8.93 4.25 -1.80
CA GLN A 374 -9.75 5.11 -2.65
C GLN A 374 -10.23 4.36 -3.90
N TRP A 375 -9.35 3.64 -4.59
CA TRP A 375 -9.74 2.79 -5.72
C TRP A 375 -10.79 1.75 -5.32
N ALA A 376 -10.61 1.08 -4.18
CA ALA A 376 -11.55 0.09 -3.70
C ALA A 376 -12.93 0.69 -3.37
N TRP A 377 -12.97 1.92 -2.82
CA TRP A 377 -14.23 2.64 -2.57
C TRP A 377 -14.91 3.03 -3.88
N SER A 378 -14.17 3.69 -4.78
CA SER A 378 -14.71 4.24 -6.03
C SER A 378 -15.20 3.13 -6.96
N SER A 379 -14.38 2.13 -7.25
CA SER A 379 -14.76 1.02 -8.11
C SER A 379 -15.84 0.14 -7.50
N GLY A 380 -15.76 -0.08 -6.17
CA GLY A 380 -16.77 -0.84 -5.44
C GLY A 380 -18.14 -0.17 -5.46
N ARG A 381 -18.19 1.15 -5.22
CA ARG A 381 -19.43 1.91 -5.30
C ARG A 381 -20.01 1.89 -6.72
N LEU A 382 -19.19 2.12 -7.73
CA LEU A 382 -19.62 2.09 -9.13
C LEU A 382 -20.18 0.72 -9.54
N ALA A 383 -19.47 -0.37 -9.22
CA ALA A 383 -19.94 -1.72 -9.48
C ALA A 383 -21.27 -2.01 -8.76
N GLY A 384 -21.40 -1.59 -7.50
CA GLY A 384 -22.60 -1.76 -6.70
C GLY A 384 -23.81 -1.04 -7.29
N LEU A 385 -23.67 0.26 -7.60
CA LEU A 385 -24.73 1.06 -8.23
C LEU A 385 -25.14 0.49 -9.58
N SER A 386 -24.15 0.02 -10.39
CA SER A 386 -24.44 -0.56 -11.71
C SER A 386 -25.16 -1.90 -11.62
N ALA A 387 -24.71 -2.78 -10.71
CA ALA A 387 -25.35 -4.06 -10.47
C ALA A 387 -26.72 -3.94 -9.76
N GLY A 388 -26.96 -2.86 -9.04
CA GLY A 388 -28.21 -2.58 -8.33
C GLY A 388 -29.29 -1.87 -9.17
N LYS A 389 -29.03 -1.53 -10.43
CA LYS A 389 -30.06 -0.92 -11.29
C LYS A 389 -31.17 -1.91 -11.59
N ASP A 390 -32.40 -1.42 -11.71
CA ASP A 390 -33.53 -2.22 -12.20
C ASP A 390 -33.21 -2.75 -13.62
N MET A 391 -33.67 -3.99 -13.90
CA MET A 391 -33.52 -4.63 -15.23
C MET A 391 -34.49 -4.02 -16.22
#